data_e5c733a1746b1243531b8b8cb34298a9
#
_entry.id   e5c733a1746b1243531b8b8cb34298a9
#
_cell.length_a   1.000
_cell.length_b   1.000
_cell.length_c   1.000
_cell.angle_alpha   90.00
_cell.angle_beta   90.00
_cell.angle_gamma   90.00
#
_symmetry.space_group_name_H-M   'P 1'
#
loop_
_entity.id
_entity.type
_entity.pdbx_description
1 polymer ?
#
loop_
_entity_poly.entity_id
_entity_poly.type
_entity_poly.pdbx_seq_one_letter_code
_entity_poly.pdbx_strand_id
1 'polypeptide(L)'
;KGITSNGDVIPNLFNLQTTGISTQSIRQAAEAFLASLTAEQRAKTLFPVDTDQWRKWSNIHPTLMRHGTALFEMTDGQRDCAFALLRESLSQRGFEETLDLMHLNETVQEMTGRLSEYGEDLYWLSIMGVPSATEPWGWQWDGHHLIINYFILGDRIVVTPTFLGAEPVHAVSGKYAGVRAFKGDEDRGLALFRALSEAQRVKTVIAPETSGEDFTTAFRDNLVLDYQGIRSGELSSAQHELLLGLVEYHVGRMRDGHAQVKMDEVKRHLNDTYFCWMGGGSDDGVFYYRVQSPVIIVEFDHQRGIAFRERTKPYKDHIHVIVRTPNGNDYGKDLLRLHYQQGHHASAR
;
A
#
# COMPACT_ATOMS: atom_id res chain seq x y z
N LYS A 1 -17.45 -5.79 4.73
CA LYS A 1 -17.64 -4.34 4.96
C LYS A 1 -16.34 -3.55 4.73
N GLY A 2 -15.19 -4.20 4.81
CA GLY A 2 -13.89 -3.52 4.85
C GLY A 2 -13.62 -2.86 6.21
N ILE A 3 -12.64 -1.95 6.24
CA ILE A 3 -12.36 -1.12 7.41
C ILE A 3 -13.40 0.00 7.45
N THR A 4 -14.00 0.21 8.61
CA THR A 4 -15.02 1.24 8.85
C THR A 4 -14.73 1.99 10.13
N SER A 5 -15.25 3.20 10.30
CA SER A 5 -15.02 3.97 11.53
C SER A 5 -15.92 3.55 12.70
N ASN A 6 -17.10 3.00 12.42
CA ASN A 6 -18.11 2.68 13.44
C ASN A 6 -18.83 1.34 13.20
N GLY A 7 -18.35 0.52 12.26
CA GLY A 7 -18.99 -0.74 11.88
C GLY A 7 -19.95 -0.64 10.69
N ASP A 8 -20.27 0.55 10.21
CA ASP A 8 -21.14 0.78 9.06
C ASP A 8 -20.37 1.42 7.89
N VAL A 9 -20.69 0.93 6.68
CA VAL A 9 -20.12 1.48 5.44
C VAL A 9 -20.83 2.78 5.09
N ILE A 10 -20.07 3.82 4.82
CA ILE A 10 -20.60 5.08 4.29
C ILE A 10 -20.97 4.84 2.82
N PRO A 11 -22.24 5.01 2.42
CA PRO A 11 -22.68 4.75 1.06
C PRO A 11 -22.24 5.83 0.08
N ASN A 12 -22.18 5.49 -1.22
CA ASN A 12 -21.96 6.41 -2.34
C ASN A 12 -20.64 7.18 -2.31
N LEU A 13 -19.61 6.66 -1.66
CA LEU A 13 -18.28 7.25 -1.65
C LEU A 13 -17.57 7.06 -3.01
N PHE A 14 -17.78 5.91 -3.64
CA PHE A 14 -17.11 5.50 -4.87
C PHE A 14 -18.13 5.41 -6.03
N ASN A 15 -17.65 5.58 -7.26
CA ASN A 15 -18.49 5.54 -8.45
C ASN A 15 -17.72 4.98 -9.66
N LEU A 16 -18.45 4.65 -10.72
CA LEU A 16 -17.91 4.11 -11.98
C LEU A 16 -17.74 5.17 -13.08
N GLN A 17 -17.76 6.46 -12.74
CA GLN A 17 -17.52 7.51 -13.72
C GLN A 17 -16.12 7.38 -14.30
N THR A 18 -16.00 7.56 -15.62
CA THR A 18 -14.69 7.56 -16.30
C THR A 18 -13.78 8.64 -15.75
N THR A 19 -12.51 8.31 -15.58
CA THR A 19 -11.46 9.24 -15.17
C THR A 19 -10.79 9.91 -16.35
N GLY A 20 -10.89 9.32 -17.55
CA GLY A 20 -10.16 9.71 -18.74
C GLY A 20 -8.66 9.34 -18.74
N ILE A 21 -8.19 8.64 -17.68
CA ILE A 21 -6.79 8.23 -17.55
C ILE A 21 -6.62 6.80 -18.09
N SER A 22 -5.85 6.65 -19.17
CA SER A 22 -5.68 5.35 -19.83
C SER A 22 -4.97 4.32 -18.95
N THR A 23 -5.54 3.10 -18.91
CA THR A 23 -4.92 1.89 -18.32
C THR A 23 -4.35 0.95 -19.40
N GLN A 24 -4.31 1.38 -20.66
CA GLN A 24 -3.92 0.52 -21.79
C GLN A 24 -2.50 -0.05 -21.64
N SER A 25 -1.51 0.76 -21.25
CA SER A 25 -0.13 0.29 -21.11
C SER A 25 0.00 -0.75 -19.98
N ILE A 26 -0.73 -0.57 -18.88
CA ILE A 26 -0.78 -1.54 -17.77
C ILE A 26 -1.36 -2.87 -18.25
N ARG A 27 -2.48 -2.81 -19.00
CA ARG A 27 -3.11 -3.99 -19.58
C ARG A 27 -2.17 -4.73 -20.53
N GLN A 28 -1.52 -4.02 -21.45
CA GLN A 28 -0.57 -4.62 -22.40
C GLN A 28 0.62 -5.27 -21.70
N ALA A 29 1.15 -4.66 -20.63
CA ALA A 29 2.23 -5.25 -19.83
C ALA A 29 1.77 -6.53 -19.12
N ALA A 30 0.56 -6.55 -18.57
CA ALA A 30 -0.01 -7.76 -17.95
C ALA A 30 -0.26 -8.88 -18.97
N GLU A 31 -0.77 -8.55 -20.17
CA GLU A 31 -0.93 -9.50 -21.28
C GLU A 31 0.41 -10.10 -21.70
N ALA A 32 1.46 -9.26 -21.83
CA ALA A 32 2.82 -9.71 -22.17
C ALA A 32 3.41 -10.62 -21.09
N PHE A 33 3.23 -10.28 -19.81
CA PHE A 33 3.65 -11.13 -18.70
C PHE A 33 2.97 -12.49 -18.76
N LEU A 34 1.64 -12.55 -18.87
CA LEU A 34 0.89 -13.79 -18.96
C LEU A 34 1.26 -14.63 -20.19
N ALA A 35 1.60 -13.99 -21.32
CA ALA A 35 2.03 -14.66 -22.54
C ALA A 35 3.46 -15.27 -22.41
N SER A 36 4.30 -14.70 -21.55
CA SER A 36 5.67 -15.21 -21.30
C SER A 36 5.71 -16.46 -20.43
N LEU A 37 4.64 -16.74 -19.68
CA LEU A 37 4.59 -17.84 -18.72
C LEU A 37 4.39 -19.19 -19.39
N THR A 38 4.99 -20.24 -18.81
CA THR A 38 4.65 -21.63 -19.14
C THR A 38 3.20 -21.93 -18.73
N ALA A 39 2.62 -22.99 -19.25
CA ALA A 39 1.27 -23.43 -18.89
C ALA A 39 1.13 -23.67 -17.36
N GLU A 40 2.15 -24.26 -16.75
CA GLU A 40 2.19 -24.51 -15.30
C GLU A 40 2.28 -23.22 -14.50
N GLN A 41 3.18 -22.31 -14.86
CA GLN A 41 3.29 -20.99 -14.22
C GLN A 41 1.99 -20.19 -14.36
N ARG A 42 1.40 -20.20 -15.57
CA ARG A 42 0.13 -19.49 -15.81
C ARG A 42 -1.01 -20.04 -14.95
N ALA A 43 -1.10 -21.36 -14.78
CA ALA A 43 -2.14 -22.00 -13.98
C ALA A 43 -2.12 -21.58 -12.50
N LYS A 44 -0.93 -21.35 -11.94
CA LYS A 44 -0.78 -20.88 -10.54
C LYS A 44 -0.78 -19.36 -10.38
N THR A 45 -0.72 -18.60 -11.49
CA THR A 45 -0.65 -17.14 -11.50
C THR A 45 -2.01 -16.48 -11.72
N LEU A 46 -2.88 -17.10 -12.54
CA LEU A 46 -4.16 -16.52 -12.95
C LEU A 46 -5.31 -17.05 -12.09
N PHE A 47 -6.01 -16.14 -11.43
CA PHE A 47 -7.15 -16.41 -10.56
C PHE A 47 -8.41 -15.69 -11.07
N PRO A 48 -9.63 -16.11 -10.68
CA PRO A 48 -10.84 -15.30 -10.88
C PRO A 48 -10.73 -13.92 -10.22
N VAL A 49 -11.40 -12.92 -10.78
CA VAL A 49 -11.32 -11.54 -10.26
C VAL A 49 -11.90 -11.38 -8.86
N ASP A 50 -12.90 -12.19 -8.50
CA ASP A 50 -13.57 -12.20 -7.21
C ASP A 50 -12.96 -13.20 -6.21
N THR A 51 -11.77 -13.71 -6.51
CA THR A 51 -11.06 -14.69 -5.68
C THR A 51 -10.73 -14.15 -4.29
N ASP A 52 -10.73 -15.05 -3.30
CA ASP A 52 -10.22 -14.74 -1.95
C ASP A 52 -8.69 -14.60 -1.89
N GLN A 53 -7.97 -14.91 -2.98
CA GLN A 53 -6.51 -14.76 -3.02
C GLN A 53 -6.07 -13.31 -2.82
N TRP A 54 -6.89 -12.32 -3.22
CA TRP A 54 -6.64 -10.92 -2.91
C TRP A 54 -6.32 -10.66 -1.44
N ARG A 55 -6.92 -11.41 -0.52
CA ARG A 55 -6.82 -11.22 0.93
C ARG A 55 -5.73 -12.08 1.58
N LYS A 56 -5.13 -12.98 0.80
CA LYS A 56 -4.13 -13.93 1.28
C LYS A 56 -2.73 -13.42 1.01
N TRP A 57 -2.40 -12.27 1.58
CA TRP A 57 -1.06 -11.71 1.57
C TRP A 57 -0.51 -11.60 2.99
N SER A 58 0.81 -11.55 3.12
CA SER A 58 1.48 -11.42 4.41
C SER A 58 2.78 -10.65 4.27
N ASN A 59 3.01 -9.71 5.18
CA ASN A 59 4.21 -8.88 5.23
C ASN A 59 5.43 -9.56 5.87
N ILE A 60 5.30 -10.83 6.29
CA ILE A 60 6.41 -11.61 6.86
C ILE A 60 7.13 -12.42 5.78
N HIS A 61 8.22 -13.09 6.16
CA HIS A 61 9.01 -13.95 5.25
C HIS A 61 8.16 -15.07 4.59
N PRO A 62 8.64 -15.71 3.50
CA PRO A 62 7.81 -16.43 2.52
C PRO A 62 7.22 -17.77 2.95
N THR A 63 7.12 -18.07 4.23
CA THR A 63 6.51 -19.34 4.71
C THR A 63 4.99 -19.33 4.74
N LEU A 64 4.34 -18.16 4.55
CA LEU A 64 2.90 -18.03 4.67
C LEU A 64 2.29 -17.37 3.42
N MET A 65 1.19 -17.97 2.95
CA MET A 65 0.24 -17.36 2.00
C MET A 65 0.87 -16.81 0.70
N ARG A 66 1.83 -17.53 0.11
CA ARG A 66 2.36 -17.17 -1.20
C ARG A 66 1.62 -17.90 -2.31
N HIS A 67 1.22 -17.16 -3.33
CA HIS A 67 0.57 -17.65 -4.53
C HIS A 67 1.03 -16.82 -5.74
N GLY A 68 0.82 -17.35 -6.95
CA GLY A 68 1.39 -16.77 -8.16
C GLY A 68 2.74 -17.38 -8.54
N THR A 69 3.44 -16.76 -9.46
CA THR A 69 4.80 -17.17 -9.88
C THR A 69 5.83 -16.30 -9.18
N ALA A 70 6.79 -16.94 -8.50
CA ALA A 70 7.87 -16.26 -7.81
C ALA A 70 8.97 -15.80 -8.78
N LEU A 71 9.67 -14.71 -8.45
CA LEU A 71 10.77 -14.21 -9.29
C LEU A 71 11.89 -15.25 -9.48
N PHE A 72 12.23 -16.02 -8.44
CA PHE A 72 13.26 -17.05 -8.54
C PHE A 72 12.89 -18.22 -9.47
N GLU A 73 11.60 -18.37 -9.83
CA GLU A 73 11.11 -19.37 -10.79
C GLU A 73 11.03 -18.81 -12.21
N MET A 74 11.27 -17.52 -12.41
CA MET A 74 11.16 -16.84 -13.70
C MET A 74 12.49 -16.84 -14.45
N THR A 75 12.43 -16.98 -15.76
CA THR A 75 13.53 -16.62 -16.66
C THR A 75 13.74 -15.11 -16.67
N ASP A 76 14.90 -14.63 -17.16
CA ASP A 76 15.17 -13.20 -17.27
C ASP A 76 14.09 -12.47 -18.08
N GLY A 77 13.66 -13.03 -19.21
CA GLY A 77 12.58 -12.42 -20.02
C GLY A 77 11.22 -12.37 -19.32
N GLN A 78 10.91 -13.34 -18.46
CA GLN A 78 9.70 -13.32 -17.62
C GLN A 78 9.81 -12.27 -16.52
N ARG A 79 10.97 -12.13 -15.89
CA ARG A 79 11.26 -11.07 -14.91
C ARG A 79 11.12 -9.68 -15.55
N ASP A 80 11.67 -9.48 -16.75
CA ASP A 80 11.53 -8.24 -17.51
C ASP A 80 10.05 -7.87 -17.74
N CYS A 81 9.21 -8.83 -18.10
CA CYS A 81 7.76 -8.63 -18.23
C CYS A 81 7.09 -8.29 -16.89
N ALA A 82 7.46 -8.96 -15.79
CA ALA A 82 6.94 -8.68 -14.46
C ALA A 82 7.30 -7.26 -14.01
N PHE A 83 8.55 -6.85 -14.16
CA PHE A 83 8.99 -5.49 -13.84
C PHE A 83 8.41 -4.43 -14.79
N ALA A 84 8.14 -4.77 -16.05
CA ALA A 84 7.43 -3.88 -16.97
C ALA A 84 6.00 -3.58 -16.47
N LEU A 85 5.29 -4.59 -15.93
CA LEU A 85 3.97 -4.38 -15.34
C LEU A 85 4.03 -3.42 -14.15
N LEU A 86 5.00 -3.58 -13.25
CA LEU A 86 5.20 -2.65 -12.14
C LEU A 86 5.50 -1.22 -12.64
N ARG A 87 6.39 -1.09 -13.62
CA ARG A 87 6.80 0.21 -14.19
C ARG A 87 5.64 0.94 -14.85
N GLU A 88 4.77 0.23 -15.57
CA GLU A 88 3.59 0.80 -16.19
C GLU A 88 2.48 1.17 -15.21
N SER A 89 2.46 0.54 -14.04
CA SER A 89 1.42 0.72 -13.02
C SER A 89 1.75 1.78 -11.98
N LEU A 90 3.03 2.00 -11.69
CA LEU A 90 3.51 2.89 -10.65
C LEU A 90 4.08 4.20 -11.25
N SER A 91 4.22 5.22 -10.41
CA SER A 91 5.06 6.37 -10.77
C SER A 91 6.53 5.94 -10.82
N GLN A 92 7.40 6.76 -11.43
CA GLN A 92 8.83 6.49 -11.41
C GLN A 92 9.33 6.29 -9.97
N ARG A 93 8.96 7.19 -9.05
CA ARG A 93 9.32 7.08 -7.65
C ARG A 93 8.75 5.81 -7.01
N GLY A 94 7.48 5.48 -7.23
CA GLY A 94 6.87 4.27 -6.67
C GLY A 94 7.55 2.99 -7.16
N PHE A 95 7.98 2.96 -8.43
CA PHE A 95 8.74 1.85 -8.99
C PHE A 95 10.15 1.76 -8.36
N GLU A 96 10.88 2.89 -8.26
CA GLU A 96 12.20 2.94 -7.65
C GLU A 96 12.16 2.51 -6.17
N GLU A 97 11.19 3.03 -5.38
CA GLU A 97 11.00 2.61 -4.00
C GLU A 97 10.66 1.11 -3.88
N THR A 98 9.90 0.55 -4.82
CA THR A 98 9.63 -0.89 -4.87
C THR A 98 10.92 -1.69 -5.01
N LEU A 99 11.82 -1.28 -5.91
CA LEU A 99 13.13 -1.91 -6.06
C LEU A 99 14.00 -1.73 -4.81
N ASP A 100 14.01 -0.54 -4.22
CA ASP A 100 14.77 -0.25 -3.01
C ASP A 100 14.36 -1.16 -1.83
N LEU A 101 13.06 -1.44 -1.66
CA LEU A 101 12.58 -2.37 -0.65
C LEU A 101 13.01 -3.81 -0.92
N MET A 102 13.04 -4.24 -2.18
CA MET A 102 13.57 -5.55 -2.57
C MET A 102 15.08 -5.64 -2.30
N HIS A 103 15.83 -4.57 -2.58
CA HIS A 103 17.27 -4.45 -2.30
C HIS A 103 17.56 -4.48 -0.79
N LEU A 104 16.71 -3.84 0.03
CA LEU A 104 16.81 -3.92 1.49
C LEU A 104 16.47 -5.31 2.02
N ASN A 105 15.58 -6.05 1.35
CA ASN A 105 15.30 -7.45 1.68
C ASN A 105 16.50 -8.37 1.35
N GLU A 106 17.27 -8.07 0.31
CA GLU A 106 18.56 -8.72 0.05
C GLU A 106 19.59 -8.35 1.12
N THR A 107 19.64 -7.08 1.52
CA THR A 107 20.54 -6.60 2.57
C THR A 107 20.31 -7.34 3.88
N VAL A 108 19.05 -7.57 4.29
CA VAL A 108 18.79 -8.35 5.52
C VAL A 108 19.15 -9.81 5.35
N GLN A 109 19.06 -10.38 4.15
CA GLN A 109 19.57 -11.72 3.85
C GLN A 109 21.08 -11.80 4.09
N GLU A 110 21.86 -10.86 3.51
CA GLU A 110 23.31 -10.76 3.69
C GLU A 110 23.70 -10.62 5.17
N MET A 111 22.98 -9.77 5.92
CA MET A 111 23.27 -9.52 7.33
C MET A 111 22.94 -10.71 8.25
N THR A 112 21.92 -11.49 7.92
CA THR A 112 21.41 -12.57 8.79
C THR A 112 21.82 -13.96 8.34
N GLY A 113 22.21 -14.15 7.09
CA GLY A 113 22.49 -15.45 6.46
C GLY A 113 21.24 -16.33 6.25
N ARG A 114 20.01 -15.77 6.41
CA ARG A 114 18.74 -16.52 6.32
C ARG A 114 18.20 -16.51 4.89
N LEU A 115 18.82 -17.29 4.01
CA LEU A 115 18.52 -17.35 2.56
C LEU A 115 17.09 -17.78 2.22
N SER A 116 16.42 -18.56 3.07
CA SER A 116 15.05 -19.01 2.84
C SER A 116 13.98 -18.02 3.33
N GLU A 117 14.40 -17.02 4.10
CA GLU A 117 13.48 -16.04 4.69
C GLU A 117 13.51 -14.69 3.96
N TYR A 118 14.69 -14.28 3.47
CA TYR A 118 14.94 -12.96 2.87
C TYR A 118 15.66 -13.10 1.53
N GLY A 119 15.48 -12.14 0.64
CA GLY A 119 16.12 -12.07 -0.66
C GLY A 119 15.33 -11.24 -1.66
N GLU A 120 16.03 -10.66 -2.63
CA GLU A 120 15.42 -9.82 -3.67
C GLU A 120 14.55 -10.60 -4.66
N ASP A 121 14.67 -11.92 -4.72
CA ASP A 121 13.90 -12.81 -5.60
C ASP A 121 12.69 -13.47 -4.91
N LEU A 122 12.49 -13.23 -3.62
CA LEU A 122 11.40 -13.81 -2.83
C LEU A 122 10.13 -12.95 -2.89
N TYR A 123 9.68 -12.68 -4.12
CA TYR A 123 8.45 -11.97 -4.44
C TYR A 123 7.63 -12.73 -5.48
N TRP A 124 6.31 -12.67 -5.35
CA TRP A 124 5.34 -13.39 -6.17
C TRP A 124 4.42 -12.43 -6.90
N LEU A 125 4.13 -12.71 -8.15
CA LEU A 125 3.18 -11.97 -8.96
C LEU A 125 1.98 -12.85 -9.30
N SER A 126 0.78 -12.36 -9.01
CA SER A 126 -0.50 -12.97 -9.34
C SER A 126 -1.34 -12.02 -10.18
N ILE A 127 -2.16 -12.58 -11.07
CA ILE A 127 -3.15 -11.83 -11.86
C ILE A 127 -4.54 -12.33 -11.47
N MET A 128 -5.45 -11.42 -11.16
CA MET A 128 -6.84 -11.67 -10.82
C MET A 128 -7.76 -11.15 -11.92
N GLY A 129 -8.53 -12.03 -12.54
CA GLY A 129 -9.28 -11.71 -13.76
C GLY A 129 -8.39 -11.76 -15.00
N VAL A 130 -9.00 -11.53 -16.17
CA VAL A 130 -8.31 -11.46 -17.44
C VAL A 130 -8.07 -10.00 -17.78
N PRO A 131 -6.83 -9.56 -18.08
CA PRO A 131 -6.56 -8.18 -18.48
C PRO A 131 -7.51 -7.72 -19.60
N SER A 132 -8.24 -6.64 -19.34
CA SER A 132 -9.33 -6.15 -20.19
C SER A 132 -9.37 -4.63 -20.20
N ALA A 133 -9.91 -4.04 -21.29
CA ALA A 133 -10.16 -2.61 -21.37
C ALA A 133 -11.45 -2.19 -20.62
N THR A 134 -12.37 -3.12 -20.36
CA THR A 134 -13.71 -2.84 -19.83
C THR A 134 -14.07 -3.68 -18.62
N GLU A 135 -13.61 -4.94 -18.58
CA GLU A 135 -13.93 -5.88 -17.51
C GLU A 135 -12.97 -5.73 -16.32
N PRO A 136 -13.43 -6.07 -15.10
CA PRO A 136 -12.59 -5.97 -13.90
C PRO A 136 -11.48 -7.00 -13.90
N TRP A 137 -10.30 -6.55 -13.53
CA TRP A 137 -9.11 -7.39 -13.36
C TRP A 137 -8.11 -6.69 -12.45
N GLY A 138 -6.98 -7.31 -12.19
CA GLY A 138 -5.91 -6.69 -11.45
C GLY A 138 -4.75 -7.63 -11.20
N TRP A 139 -3.84 -7.19 -10.35
CA TRP A 139 -2.66 -7.96 -10.00
C TRP A 139 -2.26 -7.73 -8.54
N GLN A 140 -1.50 -8.66 -8.01
CA GLN A 140 -0.93 -8.58 -6.68
C GLN A 140 0.55 -8.92 -6.74
N TRP A 141 1.37 -8.04 -6.18
CA TRP A 141 2.75 -8.28 -5.84
C TRP A 141 2.85 -8.57 -4.36
N ASP A 142 3.44 -9.68 -3.98
CA ASP A 142 3.46 -10.13 -2.59
C ASP A 142 4.83 -10.70 -2.21
N GLY A 143 5.41 -10.19 -1.14
CA GLY A 143 6.65 -10.67 -0.56
C GLY A 143 6.91 -10.04 0.81
N HIS A 144 8.05 -10.37 1.40
CA HIS A 144 8.43 -9.79 2.68
C HIS A 144 8.49 -8.26 2.59
N HIS A 145 7.76 -7.56 3.46
CA HIS A 145 7.73 -6.11 3.57
C HIS A 145 7.26 -5.34 2.31
N LEU A 146 6.73 -6.01 1.29
CA LEU A 146 6.27 -5.36 0.07
C LEU A 146 5.06 -6.06 -0.53
N ILE A 147 3.91 -5.45 -0.37
CA ILE A 147 2.66 -5.92 -0.95
C ILE A 147 1.99 -4.77 -1.72
N ILE A 148 1.60 -5.04 -2.96
CA ILE A 148 0.83 -4.11 -3.79
C ILE A 148 -0.37 -4.88 -4.33
N ASN A 149 -1.57 -4.44 -3.97
CA ASN A 149 -2.82 -4.89 -4.57
C ASN A 149 -3.29 -3.84 -5.57
N TYR A 150 -3.42 -4.19 -6.82
CA TYR A 150 -3.74 -3.27 -7.90
C TYR A 150 -4.98 -3.76 -8.67
N PHE A 151 -6.13 -3.15 -8.40
CA PHE A 151 -7.40 -3.45 -9.08
C PHE A 151 -7.66 -2.43 -10.19
N ILE A 152 -8.20 -2.90 -11.32
CA ILE A 152 -8.49 -2.11 -12.52
C ILE A 152 -9.90 -2.43 -13.00
N LEU A 153 -10.67 -1.40 -13.32
CA LEU A 153 -11.96 -1.50 -13.97
C LEU A 153 -12.11 -0.35 -14.98
N GLY A 154 -11.94 -0.66 -16.26
CA GLY A 154 -11.86 0.36 -17.31
C GLY A 154 -10.66 1.28 -17.10
N ASP A 155 -10.91 2.55 -16.88
CA ASP A 155 -9.91 3.57 -16.57
C ASP A 155 -9.80 3.90 -15.06
N ARG A 156 -10.51 3.16 -14.22
CA ARG A 156 -10.45 3.32 -12.76
C ARG A 156 -9.51 2.30 -12.14
N ILE A 157 -8.74 2.75 -11.16
CA ILE A 157 -7.86 1.88 -10.39
C ILE A 157 -8.08 2.06 -8.88
N VAL A 158 -7.80 0.99 -8.13
CA VAL A 158 -7.66 1.00 -6.68
C VAL A 158 -6.36 0.28 -6.33
N VAL A 159 -5.43 0.98 -5.66
CA VAL A 159 -4.09 0.46 -5.33
C VAL A 159 -4.00 0.25 -3.81
N THR A 160 -4.92 -0.53 -3.27
CA THR A 160 -4.98 -0.83 -1.82
C THR A 160 -5.59 -2.20 -1.55
N PRO A 161 -5.20 -2.85 -0.46
CA PRO A 161 -4.13 -2.46 0.48
C PRO A 161 -2.75 -2.43 -0.17
N THR A 162 -1.94 -1.43 0.22
CA THR A 162 -0.50 -1.45 -0.05
C THR A 162 0.24 -1.49 1.27
N PHE A 163 1.18 -2.42 1.40
CA PHE A 163 2.06 -2.54 2.55
C PHE A 163 3.50 -2.40 2.10
N LEU A 164 4.22 -1.48 2.69
CA LEU A 164 5.63 -1.23 2.45
C LEU A 164 6.36 -1.28 3.78
N GLY A 165 7.51 -1.94 3.84
CA GLY A 165 8.32 -1.99 5.05
C GLY A 165 9.79 -2.28 4.74
N ALA A 166 10.64 -2.12 5.73
CA ALA A 166 12.04 -2.54 5.69
C ALA A 166 12.63 -2.67 7.09
N GLU A 167 13.48 -3.65 7.26
CA GLU A 167 14.39 -3.85 8.39
C GLU A 167 15.67 -4.52 7.84
N PRO A 168 16.79 -3.78 7.68
CA PRO A 168 17.00 -2.37 7.97
C PRO A 168 16.33 -1.44 6.93
N VAL A 169 16.14 -0.16 7.27
CA VAL A 169 15.70 0.87 6.32
C VAL A 169 16.87 1.53 5.58
N HIS A 170 18.09 1.23 5.95
CA HIS A 170 19.30 1.75 5.34
C HIS A 170 20.36 0.66 5.20
N ALA A 171 20.74 0.33 3.97
CA ALA A 171 21.86 -0.55 3.67
C ALA A 171 23.19 0.19 3.86
N VAL A 172 23.85 -0.02 4.99
CA VAL A 172 25.14 0.63 5.30
C VAL A 172 26.34 -0.10 4.66
N SER A 173 26.14 -1.33 4.18
CA SER A 173 27.16 -2.17 3.54
C SER A 173 26.50 -3.21 2.63
N GLY A 174 27.28 -4.06 1.97
CA GLY A 174 26.80 -5.13 1.11
C GLY A 174 26.53 -4.69 -0.34
N LYS A 175 25.86 -5.54 -1.09
CA LYS A 175 25.55 -5.36 -2.52
C LYS A 175 24.84 -4.04 -2.81
N TYR A 176 23.95 -3.62 -1.93
CA TYR A 176 23.10 -2.44 -2.09
C TYR A 176 23.45 -1.31 -1.11
N ALA A 177 24.72 -1.21 -0.70
CA ALA A 177 25.18 -0.13 0.18
C ALA A 177 24.76 1.26 -0.34
N GLY A 178 24.15 2.07 0.54
CA GLY A 178 23.63 3.40 0.22
C GLY A 178 22.12 3.46 -0.01
N VAL A 179 21.46 2.34 -0.30
CA VAL A 179 19.99 2.32 -0.43
C VAL A 179 19.33 2.66 0.91
N ARG A 180 18.35 3.57 0.87
CA ARG A 180 17.60 4.01 2.04
C ARG A 180 16.15 4.27 1.69
N ALA A 181 15.25 3.72 2.48
CA ALA A 181 13.79 3.90 2.35
C ALA A 181 13.21 4.79 3.46
N PHE A 182 11.96 5.25 3.28
CA PHE A 182 11.07 5.90 4.25
C PHE A 182 11.49 7.24 4.81
N LYS A 183 12.60 7.84 4.38
CA LYS A 183 13.00 9.16 4.89
C LYS A 183 11.93 10.23 4.61
N GLY A 184 11.32 10.20 3.44
CA GLY A 184 10.26 11.16 3.08
C GLY A 184 8.97 10.95 3.87
N ASP A 185 8.65 9.72 4.24
CA ASP A 185 7.50 9.36 5.08
C ASP A 185 7.70 9.89 6.50
N GLU A 186 8.89 9.70 7.08
CA GLU A 186 9.26 10.23 8.39
C GLU A 186 9.24 11.77 8.41
N ASP A 187 9.95 12.41 7.48
CA ASP A 187 10.14 13.86 7.45
C ASP A 187 8.81 14.60 7.34
N ARG A 188 7.87 14.10 6.50
CA ARG A 188 6.56 14.73 6.32
C ARG A 188 5.64 14.53 7.53
N GLY A 189 5.66 13.34 8.12
CA GLY A 189 4.93 13.09 9.36
C GLY A 189 5.40 14.02 10.49
N LEU A 190 6.72 14.13 10.69
CA LEU A 190 7.33 15.03 11.67
C LEU A 190 7.05 16.51 11.37
N ALA A 191 7.10 16.93 10.11
CA ALA A 191 6.83 18.31 9.72
C ALA A 191 5.38 18.71 10.09
N LEU A 192 4.39 17.86 9.78
CA LEU A 192 3.01 18.12 10.17
C LEU A 192 2.86 18.15 11.70
N PHE A 193 3.38 17.15 12.41
CA PHE A 193 3.27 17.08 13.87
C PHE A 193 3.93 18.29 14.56
N ARG A 194 5.08 18.73 14.09
CA ARG A 194 5.82 19.87 14.64
C ARG A 194 5.13 21.22 14.38
N ALA A 195 4.40 21.32 13.27
CA ALA A 195 3.64 22.53 12.93
C ALA A 195 2.39 22.70 13.81
N LEU A 196 1.96 21.69 14.56
CA LEU A 196 0.82 21.77 15.47
C LEU A 196 1.16 22.60 16.71
N SER A 197 0.20 23.45 17.15
CA SER A 197 0.27 24.13 18.43
C SER A 197 0.18 23.11 19.58
N GLU A 198 0.55 23.52 20.79
CA GLU A 198 0.43 22.67 21.98
C GLU A 198 -0.99 22.13 22.18
N ALA A 199 -2.01 23.00 22.06
CA ALA A 199 -3.42 22.60 22.17
C ALA A 199 -3.84 21.59 21.09
N GLN A 200 -3.33 21.73 19.86
CA GLN A 200 -3.58 20.78 18.79
C GLN A 200 -2.86 19.45 19.04
N ARG A 201 -1.61 19.46 19.55
CA ARG A 201 -0.87 18.24 19.90
C ARG A 201 -1.57 17.43 20.98
N VAL A 202 -2.16 18.08 21.99
CA VAL A 202 -2.94 17.39 23.04
C VAL A 202 -4.09 16.57 22.43
N LYS A 203 -4.74 17.09 21.38
CA LYS A 203 -5.78 16.35 20.65
C LYS A 203 -5.23 15.26 19.73
N THR A 204 -4.06 15.50 19.15
CA THR A 204 -3.45 14.64 18.15
C THR A 204 -2.81 13.41 18.76
N VAL A 205 -2.15 13.55 19.92
CA VAL A 205 -1.43 12.46 20.58
C VAL A 205 -2.42 11.54 21.28
N ILE A 206 -2.51 10.30 20.79
CA ILE A 206 -3.40 9.27 21.35
C ILE A 206 -2.69 8.33 22.32
N ALA A 207 -1.35 8.28 22.29
CA ALA A 207 -0.53 7.57 23.27
C ALA A 207 0.88 8.21 23.36
N PRO A 208 1.51 8.19 24.55
CA PRO A 208 2.85 8.78 24.74
C PRO A 208 3.98 7.95 24.09
N GLU A 209 3.75 6.67 23.82
CA GLU A 209 4.68 5.75 23.19
C GLU A 209 3.98 4.97 22.08
N THR A 210 4.70 4.63 20.99
CA THR A 210 4.17 3.72 19.98
C THR A 210 4.16 2.29 20.51
N SER A 211 3.11 1.54 20.14
CA SER A 211 3.03 0.10 20.44
C SER A 211 4.02 -0.73 19.60
N GLY A 212 4.48 -0.21 18.46
CA GLY A 212 5.21 -0.99 17.46
C GLY A 212 4.33 -2.04 16.78
N GLU A 213 3.05 -1.75 16.63
CA GLU A 213 2.07 -2.63 15.96
C GLU A 213 1.20 -1.81 15.00
N ASP A 214 1.06 -2.30 13.78
CA ASP A 214 0.16 -1.75 12.78
C ASP A 214 -1.30 -2.14 13.09
N PHE A 215 -2.23 -1.20 12.96
CA PHE A 215 -3.65 -1.48 13.17
C PHE A 215 -4.27 -2.18 11.96
N THR A 216 -3.87 -1.81 10.74
CA THR A 216 -4.51 -2.26 9.50
C THR A 216 -3.65 -3.23 8.68
N THR A 217 -2.78 -3.96 9.34
CA THR A 217 -1.86 -4.96 8.78
C THR A 217 -2.59 -6.14 8.09
N ALA A 218 -1.84 -7.16 7.67
CA ALA A 218 -2.37 -8.39 7.09
C ALA A 218 -3.48 -9.01 7.96
N PHE A 219 -4.48 -9.63 7.33
CA PHE A 219 -5.65 -10.25 7.99
C PHE A 219 -6.61 -9.29 8.74
N ARG A 220 -6.43 -7.98 8.58
CA ARG A 220 -7.26 -6.94 9.20
C ARG A 220 -8.22 -6.27 8.20
N ASP A 221 -8.81 -7.05 7.28
CA ASP A 221 -9.68 -6.51 6.23
C ASP A 221 -11.07 -6.07 6.69
N ASN A 222 -11.53 -6.51 7.85
CA ASN A 222 -12.82 -6.12 8.43
C ASN A 222 -12.59 -5.63 9.87
N LEU A 223 -12.20 -4.38 9.99
CA LEU A 223 -11.86 -3.74 11.25
C LEU A 223 -12.78 -2.54 11.49
N VAL A 224 -13.22 -2.36 12.73
CA VAL A 224 -13.76 -1.08 13.19
C VAL A 224 -12.60 -0.28 13.75
N LEU A 225 -12.30 0.85 13.13
CA LEU A 225 -11.18 1.72 13.48
C LEU A 225 -11.71 3.15 13.62
N ASP A 226 -11.97 3.57 14.86
CA ASP A 226 -12.50 4.88 15.18
C ASP A 226 -11.61 6.00 14.65
N TYR A 227 -12.23 7.10 14.27
CA TYR A 227 -11.50 8.34 14.01
C TYR A 227 -10.86 8.84 15.31
N GLN A 228 -9.56 9.07 15.27
CA GLN A 228 -8.77 9.51 16.44
C GLN A 228 -7.87 10.67 16.05
N GLY A 229 -7.50 11.46 17.04
CA GLY A 229 -6.63 12.61 16.89
C GLY A 229 -7.36 13.89 16.51
N ILE A 230 -6.66 14.81 15.83
CA ILE A 230 -7.21 16.10 15.43
C ILE A 230 -7.95 16.00 14.09
N ARG A 231 -9.14 16.57 14.03
CA ARG A 231 -9.89 16.72 12.77
C ARG A 231 -9.30 17.85 11.93
N SER A 232 -9.24 17.69 10.63
CA SER A 232 -8.63 18.67 9.72
C SER A 232 -9.27 20.05 9.80
N GLY A 233 -10.57 20.15 10.07
CA GLY A 233 -11.24 21.43 10.27
C GLY A 233 -10.71 22.29 11.45
N GLU A 234 -9.87 21.71 12.31
CA GLU A 234 -9.17 22.41 13.40
C GLU A 234 -7.75 22.84 13.04
N LEU A 235 -7.32 22.57 11.80
CA LEU A 235 -6.01 22.94 11.27
C LEU A 235 -6.04 24.30 10.57
N SER A 236 -4.93 25.03 10.61
CA SER A 236 -4.73 26.22 9.78
C SER A 236 -4.50 25.82 8.30
N SER A 237 -4.60 26.83 7.40
CA SER A 237 -4.33 26.59 5.97
C SER A 237 -2.93 26.02 5.70
N ALA A 238 -1.91 26.51 6.39
CA ALA A 238 -0.54 25.97 6.27
C ALA A 238 -0.43 24.52 6.77
N GLN A 239 -1.15 24.17 7.83
CA GLN A 239 -1.20 22.79 8.33
C GLN A 239 -2.00 21.87 7.39
N HIS A 240 -3.06 22.38 6.71
CA HIS A 240 -3.76 21.65 5.65
C HIS A 240 -2.82 21.30 4.48
N GLU A 241 -1.96 22.24 4.06
CA GLU A 241 -0.96 21.97 3.02
C GLU A 241 0.01 20.86 3.43
N LEU A 242 0.46 20.85 4.69
CA LEU A 242 1.31 19.77 5.21
C LEU A 242 0.57 18.43 5.27
N LEU A 243 -0.68 18.41 5.70
CA LEU A 243 -1.50 17.19 5.74
C LEU A 243 -1.74 16.64 4.32
N LEU A 244 -2.13 17.51 3.37
CA LEU A 244 -2.31 17.10 1.98
C LEU A 244 -1.00 16.65 1.35
N GLY A 245 0.12 17.34 1.60
CA GLY A 245 1.44 16.96 1.12
C GLY A 245 1.92 15.61 1.69
N LEU A 246 1.54 15.29 2.93
CA LEU A 246 1.79 13.98 3.53
C LEU A 246 1.00 12.88 2.80
N VAL A 247 -0.31 13.07 2.59
CA VAL A 247 -1.14 12.11 1.87
C VAL A 247 -0.70 11.98 0.40
N GLU A 248 -0.41 13.10 -0.28
CA GLU A 248 0.06 13.11 -1.65
C GLU A 248 1.38 12.37 -1.82
N TYR A 249 2.26 12.41 -0.84
CA TYR A 249 3.50 11.64 -0.86
C TYR A 249 3.22 10.13 -0.91
N HIS A 250 2.26 9.63 -0.16
CA HIS A 250 1.87 8.22 -0.20
C HIS A 250 1.14 7.85 -1.49
N VAL A 251 0.15 8.66 -1.89
CA VAL A 251 -0.64 8.47 -3.12
C VAL A 251 0.22 8.59 -4.37
N GLY A 252 1.22 9.44 -4.37
CA GLY A 252 2.15 9.67 -5.50
C GLY A 252 3.07 8.49 -5.85
N ARG A 253 2.97 7.34 -5.14
CA ARG A 253 3.52 6.05 -5.60
C ARG A 253 2.72 5.46 -6.75
N MET A 254 1.46 5.84 -6.90
CA MET A 254 0.63 5.51 -8.05
C MET A 254 1.08 6.29 -9.29
N ARG A 255 0.77 5.78 -10.49
CA ARG A 255 1.01 6.51 -11.74
C ARG A 255 0.33 7.87 -11.72
N ASP A 256 1.00 8.92 -12.22
CA ASP A 256 0.67 10.33 -12.00
C ASP A 256 -0.81 10.70 -12.23
N GLY A 257 -1.40 10.38 -13.37
CA GLY A 257 -2.79 10.72 -13.65
C GLY A 257 -3.77 10.07 -12.66
N HIS A 258 -3.52 8.83 -12.30
CA HIS A 258 -4.33 8.09 -11.31
C HIS A 258 -4.11 8.61 -9.90
N ALA A 259 -2.88 9.00 -9.57
CA ALA A 259 -2.57 9.67 -8.30
C ALA A 259 -3.38 10.97 -8.15
N GLN A 260 -3.49 11.77 -9.21
CA GLN A 260 -4.30 12.99 -9.20
C GLN A 260 -5.79 12.71 -8.96
N VAL A 261 -6.36 11.70 -9.64
CA VAL A 261 -7.76 11.27 -9.40
C VAL A 261 -7.98 10.89 -7.92
N LYS A 262 -7.03 10.16 -7.32
CA LYS A 262 -7.10 9.78 -5.90
C LYS A 262 -6.96 11.01 -4.98
N MET A 263 -6.07 11.93 -5.30
CA MET A 263 -5.92 13.17 -4.51
C MET A 263 -7.15 14.07 -4.60
N ASP A 264 -7.83 14.12 -5.74
CA ASP A 264 -9.10 14.85 -5.87
C ASP A 264 -10.21 14.21 -5.01
N GLU A 265 -10.21 12.88 -4.89
CA GLU A 265 -11.10 12.16 -3.97
C GLU A 265 -10.77 12.51 -2.50
N VAL A 266 -9.50 12.48 -2.11
CA VAL A 266 -9.03 12.86 -0.77
C VAL A 266 -9.43 14.31 -0.42
N LYS A 267 -9.23 15.24 -1.35
CA LYS A 267 -9.57 16.67 -1.15
C LYS A 267 -11.06 16.88 -0.92
N ARG A 268 -11.94 16.12 -1.60
CA ARG A 268 -13.40 16.20 -1.36
C ARG A 268 -13.79 15.78 0.06
N HIS A 269 -12.99 14.93 0.70
CA HIS A 269 -13.21 14.42 2.07
C HIS A 269 -12.24 15.02 3.10
N LEU A 270 -11.59 16.16 2.77
CA LEU A 270 -10.61 16.79 3.66
C LEU A 270 -11.22 17.13 5.00
N ASN A 271 -12.44 17.68 5.03
CA ASN A 271 -13.12 18.07 6.28
C ASN A 271 -13.44 16.89 7.21
N ASP A 272 -13.44 15.68 6.70
CA ASP A 272 -13.68 14.42 7.44
C ASP A 272 -12.39 13.61 7.62
N THR A 273 -11.24 14.27 7.47
CA THR A 273 -9.92 13.69 7.65
C THR A 273 -9.42 13.97 9.06
N TYR A 274 -8.84 12.94 9.68
CA TYR A 274 -8.25 12.97 11.02
C TYR A 274 -6.77 12.61 10.94
N PHE A 275 -6.00 13.20 11.84
CA PHE A 275 -4.58 12.89 12.02
C PHE A 275 -4.31 12.59 13.49
N CYS A 276 -3.72 11.42 13.76
CA CYS A 276 -3.29 11.05 15.10
C CYS A 276 -1.81 10.64 15.14
N TRP A 277 -1.26 10.67 16.35
CA TRP A 277 0.15 10.45 16.63
C TRP A 277 0.35 9.64 17.89
N MET A 278 1.38 8.79 17.92
CA MET A 278 1.92 8.17 19.13
C MET A 278 3.44 8.34 19.15
N GLY A 279 4.00 8.50 20.36
CA GLY A 279 5.46 8.56 20.54
C GLY A 279 6.03 9.96 20.49
N GLY A 280 7.36 10.04 20.33
CA GLY A 280 8.10 11.28 20.36
C GLY A 280 8.10 12.06 19.04
N GLY A 281 8.32 13.37 19.11
CA GLY A 281 8.40 14.29 17.95
C GLY A 281 9.84 14.77 17.66
N SER A 282 10.89 14.13 18.21
CA SER A 282 12.28 14.43 17.90
C SER A 282 12.77 13.66 16.65
N ASP A 283 13.91 14.09 16.08
CA ASP A 283 14.48 13.41 14.91
C ASP A 283 14.90 11.96 15.20
N ASP A 284 15.34 11.69 16.43
CA ASP A 284 15.72 10.36 16.89
C ASP A 284 14.55 9.58 17.53
N GLY A 285 13.38 10.22 17.61
CA GLY A 285 12.20 9.63 18.22
C GLY A 285 11.61 8.51 17.36
N VAL A 286 11.08 7.47 18.03
CA VAL A 286 10.20 6.49 17.40
C VAL A 286 8.77 6.95 17.54
N PHE A 287 7.98 6.78 16.48
CA PHE A 287 6.60 7.27 16.45
C PHE A 287 5.73 6.46 15.50
N TYR A 288 4.44 6.64 15.66
CA TYR A 288 3.37 6.22 14.77
C TYR A 288 2.57 7.44 14.34
N TYR A 289 2.11 7.46 13.10
CA TYR A 289 1.04 8.35 12.70
C TYR A 289 0.00 7.65 11.84
N ARG A 290 -1.23 8.16 11.89
CA ARG A 290 -2.30 7.76 10.99
C ARG A 290 -3.04 8.98 10.47
N VAL A 291 -3.22 9.01 9.15
CA VAL A 291 -4.22 9.85 8.49
C VAL A 291 -5.40 8.97 8.14
N GLN A 292 -6.60 9.35 8.55
CA GLN A 292 -7.80 8.57 8.30
C GLN A 292 -8.94 9.46 7.83
N SER A 293 -9.54 9.08 6.69
CA SER A 293 -10.74 9.72 6.13
C SER A 293 -11.72 8.65 5.63
N PRO A 294 -12.93 9.02 5.14
CA PRO A 294 -13.83 8.07 4.51
C PRO A 294 -13.25 7.29 3.31
N VAL A 295 -12.22 7.83 2.66
CA VAL A 295 -11.71 7.30 1.37
C VAL A 295 -10.25 6.87 1.41
N ILE A 296 -9.50 7.16 2.46
CA ILE A 296 -8.10 6.74 2.61
C ILE A 296 -7.72 6.58 4.07
N ILE A 297 -6.90 5.57 4.34
CA ILE A 297 -6.13 5.41 5.58
C ILE A 297 -4.67 5.32 5.17
N VAL A 298 -3.82 6.08 5.86
CA VAL A 298 -2.36 5.97 5.78
C VAL A 298 -1.85 5.74 7.19
N GLU A 299 -1.13 4.66 7.40
CA GLU A 299 -0.41 4.36 8.65
C GLU A 299 1.08 4.37 8.38
N PHE A 300 1.83 4.88 9.32
CA PHE A 300 3.27 4.78 9.42
C PHE A 300 3.63 4.36 10.84
N ASP A 301 4.52 3.42 10.99
CA ASP A 301 4.95 2.95 12.31
C ASP A 301 6.42 2.55 12.34
N HIS A 302 7.09 2.84 13.47
CA HIS A 302 8.36 2.25 13.80
C HIS A 302 8.11 0.95 14.57
N GLN A 303 8.69 -0.15 14.10
CA GLN A 303 8.51 -1.49 14.62
C GLN A 303 9.63 -1.94 15.54
N ARG A 304 9.36 -2.95 16.35
CA ARG A 304 10.40 -3.71 17.04
C ARG A 304 11.19 -4.59 16.07
N GLY A 305 12.37 -5.05 16.44
CA GLY A 305 13.15 -5.96 15.63
C GLY A 305 12.48 -7.33 15.44
N ILE A 306 12.45 -7.79 14.19
CA ILE A 306 12.02 -9.13 13.79
C ILE A 306 13.18 -9.89 13.16
N ALA A 307 13.87 -9.30 12.19
CA ALA A 307 15.13 -9.81 11.66
C ALA A 307 16.24 -9.72 12.72
N PHE A 308 16.30 -8.61 13.43
CA PHE A 308 17.23 -8.35 14.54
C PHE A 308 16.51 -8.50 15.89
N ARG A 309 16.35 -9.74 16.33
CA ARG A 309 15.53 -10.13 17.49
C ARG A 309 15.98 -9.54 18.84
N GLU A 310 17.21 -9.05 18.93
CA GLU A 310 17.71 -8.31 20.11
C GLU A 310 17.06 -6.93 20.26
N ARG A 311 16.45 -6.39 19.22
CA ARG A 311 15.69 -5.14 19.22
C ARG A 311 14.25 -5.36 19.68
N THR A 312 14.06 -5.51 20.98
CA THR A 312 12.75 -5.86 21.58
C THR A 312 11.76 -4.68 21.65
N LYS A 313 12.24 -3.44 21.47
CA LYS A 313 11.42 -2.22 21.46
C LYS A 313 11.40 -1.63 20.05
N PRO A 314 10.37 -0.83 19.69
CA PRO A 314 10.37 -0.07 18.47
C PRO A 314 11.64 0.76 18.30
N TYR A 315 12.19 0.79 17.08
CA TYR A 315 13.41 1.51 16.76
C TYR A 315 13.41 2.04 15.33
N LYS A 316 14.29 2.99 15.06
CA LYS A 316 14.29 3.77 13.80
C LYS A 316 14.54 2.96 12.54
N ASP A 317 15.16 1.80 12.65
CA ASP A 317 15.63 1.02 11.51
C ASP A 317 14.70 -0.13 11.13
N HIS A 318 13.44 -0.10 11.63
CA HIS A 318 12.36 -0.96 11.20
C HIS A 318 11.08 -0.14 11.04
N ILE A 319 10.61 0.00 9.80
CA ILE A 319 9.47 0.86 9.46
C ILE A 319 8.44 0.07 8.66
N HIS A 320 7.17 0.33 8.95
CA HIS A 320 6.03 -0.08 8.14
C HIS A 320 5.21 1.13 7.70
N VAL A 321 4.72 1.06 6.46
CA VAL A 321 3.77 2.01 5.87
C VAL A 321 2.63 1.22 5.24
N ILE A 322 1.39 1.56 5.60
CA ILE A 322 0.19 0.90 5.08
C ILE A 322 -0.75 1.93 4.51
N VAL A 323 -1.26 1.68 3.31
CA VAL A 323 -2.32 2.48 2.69
C VAL A 323 -3.53 1.60 2.44
N ARG A 324 -4.70 2.07 2.87
CA ARG A 324 -5.99 1.37 2.71
C ARG A 324 -7.04 2.28 2.11
N THR A 325 -8.04 1.68 1.46
CA THR A 325 -9.27 2.36 1.06
C THR A 325 -10.45 1.81 1.89
N PRO A 326 -10.84 2.52 2.97
CA PRO A 326 -11.89 2.06 3.87
C PRO A 326 -13.27 2.04 3.20
N ASN A 327 -14.30 1.70 3.95
CA ASN A 327 -15.68 1.63 3.49
C ASN A 327 -15.91 0.67 2.32
N GLY A 328 -15.17 -0.46 2.34
CA GLY A 328 -15.42 -1.58 1.45
C GLY A 328 -14.70 -1.52 0.10
N ASN A 329 -13.79 -0.57 -0.14
CA ASN A 329 -13.16 -0.45 -1.45
C ASN A 329 -11.68 -0.86 -1.51
N ASP A 330 -11.12 -1.46 -0.48
CA ASP A 330 -9.89 -2.23 -0.61
C ASP A 330 -10.07 -3.32 -1.67
N TYR A 331 -9.05 -3.57 -2.47
CA TYR A 331 -9.08 -4.50 -3.61
C TYR A 331 -10.13 -4.11 -4.70
N GLY A 332 -10.60 -2.87 -4.70
CA GLY A 332 -11.63 -2.40 -5.63
C GLY A 332 -13.01 -3.05 -5.43
N LYS A 333 -13.28 -3.64 -4.25
CA LYS A 333 -14.50 -4.44 -4.02
C LYS A 333 -15.79 -3.66 -4.17
N ASP A 334 -15.82 -2.37 -3.79
CA ASP A 334 -17.03 -1.56 -3.99
C ASP A 334 -17.26 -1.23 -5.47
N LEU A 335 -16.18 -0.95 -6.22
CA LEU A 335 -16.26 -0.77 -7.67
C LEU A 335 -16.73 -2.05 -8.37
N LEU A 336 -16.23 -3.21 -7.98
CA LEU A 336 -16.66 -4.52 -8.50
C LEU A 336 -18.14 -4.78 -8.21
N ARG A 337 -18.60 -4.48 -7.00
CA ARG A 337 -20.02 -4.57 -6.62
C ARG A 337 -20.89 -3.66 -7.49
N LEU A 338 -20.50 -2.41 -7.69
CA LEU A 338 -21.20 -1.45 -8.53
C LEU A 338 -21.25 -1.91 -10.00
N HIS A 339 -20.16 -2.47 -10.52
CA HIS A 339 -20.10 -3.03 -11.86
C HIS A 339 -21.12 -4.16 -12.06
N TYR A 340 -21.17 -5.13 -11.16
CA TYR A 340 -22.14 -6.21 -11.23
C TYR A 340 -23.60 -5.73 -11.10
N GLN A 341 -23.87 -4.75 -10.27
CA GLN A 341 -25.21 -4.17 -10.15
C GLN A 341 -25.67 -3.49 -11.45
N GLN A 342 -24.80 -2.78 -12.15
CA GLN A 342 -25.13 -2.19 -13.46
C GLN A 342 -25.36 -3.25 -14.54
N GLY A 343 -24.55 -4.31 -14.57
CA GLY A 343 -24.68 -5.43 -15.51
C GLY A 343 -26.01 -6.18 -15.37
N HIS A 344 -26.50 -6.39 -14.15
CA HIS A 344 -27.81 -7.02 -13.91
C HIS A 344 -28.98 -6.14 -14.36
N HIS A 345 -28.88 -4.82 -14.30
CA HIS A 345 -29.91 -3.92 -14.83
C HIS A 345 -29.92 -3.85 -16.36
N ALA A 346 -28.80 -4.11 -17.02
CA ALA A 346 -28.74 -4.18 -18.48
C ALA A 346 -29.34 -5.46 -19.06
N SER A 347 -29.32 -6.57 -18.29
CA SER A 347 -29.90 -7.86 -18.72
C SER A 347 -31.39 -7.98 -18.44
N ALA A 348 -31.99 -7.04 -17.69
CA ALA A 348 -33.39 -7.00 -17.33
C ALA A 348 -34.25 -6.03 -18.18
N ARG A 349 -33.67 -5.46 -19.23
CA ARG A 349 -34.32 -4.62 -20.26
C ARG A 349 -34.20 -5.30 -21.62
#